data_e6bc338a2cf050f7c484c29d4635ab57
#
_entry.id   e6bc338a2cf050f7c484c29d4635ab57
#
_cell.length_a   1.000
_cell.length_b   1.000
_cell.length_c   1.000
_cell.angle_alpha   90.00
_cell.angle_beta   90.00
_cell.angle_gamma   90.00
#
_symmetry.space_group_name_H-M   'P 1'
#
loop_
_entity.id
_entity.type
_entity.pdbx_description
1 polymer ?
#
loop_
_entity_poly.entity_id
_entity_poly.type
_entity_poly.pdbx_seq_one_letter_code
_entity_poly.pdbx_strand_id
1 'polypeptide(L)'
;MTADSRLHSMHATDREKLLEHLFVGDVLRCLWWHGKTGVEVLRSEVDGSGYDLLLKFDGILRHVQLKSSYRGAKTGVVKINAALARKPSGCVVWVFF
;
A
#
# COMPACT_ATOMS: atom_id res chain seq x y z
N MET A 1 1.57 19.78 -12.35
CA MET A 1 2.31 18.95 -13.31
C MET A 1 1.60 17.61 -13.45
N THR A 2 1.34 17.20 -14.67
CA THR A 2 0.68 15.94 -14.95
C THR A 2 1.73 14.94 -15.46
N ALA A 3 1.92 13.83 -14.76
CA ALA A 3 2.78 12.77 -15.24
C ALA A 3 2.07 12.01 -16.35
N ASP A 4 2.75 11.75 -17.46
CA ASP A 4 2.19 10.97 -18.54
C ASP A 4 2.30 9.46 -18.27
N SER A 5 1.60 8.65 -19.06
CA SER A 5 1.57 7.19 -18.87
C SER A 5 2.94 6.56 -19.11
N ARG A 6 3.77 7.14 -19.96
CA ARG A 6 5.12 6.64 -20.22
C ARG A 6 6.00 6.79 -18.96
N LEU A 7 5.90 7.93 -18.28
CA LEU A 7 6.63 8.14 -17.03
C LEU A 7 6.25 7.11 -15.97
N HIS A 8 4.96 6.83 -15.81
CA HIS A 8 4.47 5.82 -14.88
C HIS A 8 4.99 4.43 -15.22
N SER A 9 5.03 4.07 -16.51
CA SER A 9 5.51 2.77 -16.95
C SER A 9 7.01 2.60 -16.71
N MET A 10 7.81 3.64 -16.99
CA MET A 10 9.26 3.60 -16.84
C MET A 10 9.71 3.60 -15.38
N HIS A 11 8.92 4.20 -14.50
CA HIS A 11 9.27 4.39 -13.09
C HIS A 11 8.27 3.73 -12.15
N ALA A 12 7.76 2.56 -12.52
CA ALA A 12 6.76 1.85 -11.73
C ALA A 12 7.26 1.54 -10.30
N THR A 13 8.51 1.13 -10.15
CA THR A 13 9.10 0.83 -8.84
C THR A 13 9.20 2.08 -7.98
N ASP A 14 9.62 3.20 -8.57
CA ASP A 14 9.72 4.48 -7.86
C ASP A 14 8.35 4.96 -7.43
N ARG A 15 7.35 4.80 -8.30
CA ARG A 15 5.96 5.14 -8.00
C ARG A 15 5.42 4.29 -6.84
N GLU A 16 5.72 3.00 -6.81
CA GLU A 16 5.27 2.11 -5.74
C GLU A 16 5.88 2.50 -4.39
N LYS A 17 7.15 2.86 -4.37
CA LYS A 17 7.80 3.34 -3.15
C LYS A 17 7.22 4.66 -2.68
N LEU A 18 6.97 5.59 -3.60
CA LEU A 18 6.31 6.85 -3.27
C LEU A 18 4.93 6.60 -2.68
N LEU A 19 4.14 5.73 -3.30
CA LEU A 19 2.82 5.36 -2.81
C LEU A 19 2.89 4.84 -1.37
N GLU A 20 3.87 3.97 -1.10
CA GLU A 20 4.05 3.39 0.23
C GLU A 20 4.27 4.47 1.28
N HIS A 21 5.15 5.42 1.01
CA HIS A 21 5.41 6.54 1.92
C HIS A 21 4.18 7.44 2.11
N LEU A 22 3.48 7.76 1.03
CA LEU A 22 2.28 8.59 1.09
C LEU A 22 1.17 7.90 1.88
N PHE A 23 0.96 6.61 1.63
CA PHE A 23 -0.05 5.83 2.34
C PHE A 23 0.24 5.79 3.84
N VAL A 24 1.47 5.45 4.22
CA VAL A 24 1.87 5.38 5.63
C VAL A 24 1.71 6.74 6.30
N GLY A 25 2.16 7.80 5.64
CA GLY A 25 2.03 9.16 6.19
C GLY A 25 0.57 9.56 6.42
N ASP A 26 -0.29 9.29 5.46
CA ASP A 26 -1.72 9.61 5.58
C ASP A 26 -2.41 8.79 6.67
N VAL A 27 -2.09 7.50 6.78
CA VAL A 27 -2.65 6.63 7.81
C VAL A 27 -2.20 7.09 9.20
N LEU A 28 -0.91 7.37 9.39
CA LEU A 28 -0.38 7.83 10.67
C LEU A 28 -1.02 9.15 11.08
N ARG A 29 -1.18 10.08 10.15
CA ARG A 29 -1.83 11.35 10.41
C ARG A 29 -3.29 11.16 10.84
N CYS A 30 -4.02 10.32 10.11
CA CYS A 30 -5.42 10.01 10.42
C CYS A 30 -5.55 9.39 11.82
N LEU A 31 -4.71 8.42 12.14
CA LEU A 31 -4.72 7.77 13.46
C LEU A 31 -4.36 8.73 14.57
N TRP A 32 -3.41 9.62 14.34
CA TRP A 32 -3.05 10.66 15.29
C TRP A 32 -4.25 11.53 15.63
N TRP A 33 -5.00 11.97 14.62
CA TRP A 33 -6.20 12.79 14.83
C TRP A 33 -7.29 12.05 15.63
N HIS A 34 -7.27 10.71 15.61
CA HIS A 34 -8.17 9.87 16.39
C HIS A 34 -7.58 9.44 17.74
N GLY A 35 -6.47 10.02 18.15
CA GLY A 35 -5.83 9.73 19.43
C GLY A 35 -5.01 8.44 19.45
N LYS A 36 -4.71 7.85 18.31
CA LYS A 36 -3.93 6.62 18.21
C LYS A 36 -2.46 6.95 17.97
N THR A 37 -1.63 6.81 19.00
CA THR A 37 -0.23 7.25 18.96
C THR A 37 0.79 6.12 18.93
N GLY A 38 0.44 4.92 19.34
CA GLY A 38 1.37 3.79 19.39
C GLY A 38 1.31 2.91 18.15
N VAL A 39 1.32 3.51 16.96
CA VAL A 39 1.20 2.76 15.71
C VAL A 39 2.56 2.21 15.28
N GLU A 40 2.64 0.91 15.05
CA GLU A 40 3.82 0.25 14.51
C GLU A 40 3.61 -0.03 13.03
N VAL A 41 4.64 0.28 12.24
CA VAL A 41 4.65 0.02 10.79
C VAL A 41 5.85 -0.86 10.49
N LEU A 42 5.60 -2.01 9.91
CA LEU A 42 6.63 -2.96 9.53
C LEU A 42 6.53 -3.24 8.03
N ARG A 43 7.67 -3.39 7.38
CA ARG A 43 7.73 -3.74 5.96
C ARG A 43 8.14 -5.19 5.80
N SER A 44 7.58 -5.85 4.78
CA SER A 44 7.98 -7.20 4.43
C SER A 44 9.32 -7.15 3.69
N GLU A 45 10.29 -7.96 4.14
CA GLU A 45 11.59 -8.09 3.48
C GLU A 45 11.56 -9.08 2.33
N VAL A 46 10.58 -9.97 2.31
CA VAL A 46 10.53 -11.05 1.31
C VAL A 46 9.36 -10.83 0.37
N ASP A 47 9.60 -11.07 -0.92
CA ASP A 47 8.54 -11.15 -1.90
C ASP A 47 7.75 -12.44 -1.66
N GLY A 48 6.52 -12.49 -2.03
CA GLY A 48 5.71 -13.69 -1.87
C GLY A 48 5.02 -13.84 -0.51
N SER A 49 5.26 -12.94 0.44
CA SER A 49 4.52 -12.91 1.70
C SER A 49 3.07 -12.49 1.50
N GLY A 50 2.77 -11.84 0.39
CA GLY A 50 1.43 -11.40 0.03
C GLY A 50 1.05 -10.01 0.54
N TYR A 51 1.93 -9.37 1.29
CA TYR A 51 1.69 -8.01 1.80
C TYR A 51 2.95 -7.15 1.68
N ASP A 52 2.76 -5.84 1.63
CA ASP A 52 3.84 -4.86 1.58
C ASP A 52 4.13 -4.29 2.96
N LEU A 53 3.09 -4.09 3.75
CA LEU A 53 3.15 -3.46 5.05
C LEU A 53 2.34 -4.22 6.07
N LEU A 54 2.80 -4.18 7.32
CA LEU A 54 2.07 -4.64 8.47
C LEU A 54 1.82 -3.43 9.38
N LEU A 55 0.57 -3.17 9.70
CA LEU A 55 0.17 -2.11 10.61
C LEU A 55 -0.36 -2.72 11.91
N LYS A 56 0.10 -2.20 13.03
CA LYS A 56 -0.38 -2.64 14.35
C LYS A 56 -0.68 -1.43 15.23
N PHE A 57 -1.88 -1.38 15.76
CA PHE A 57 -2.30 -0.36 16.71
C PHE A 57 -3.49 -0.87 17.53
N ASP A 58 -3.55 -0.53 18.80
CA ASP A 58 -4.63 -0.94 19.72
C ASP A 58 -4.93 -2.44 19.69
N GLY A 59 -3.92 -3.29 19.51
CA GLY A 59 -4.11 -4.73 19.36
C GLY A 59 -4.68 -5.16 18.01
N ILE A 60 -4.91 -4.24 17.10
CA ILE A 60 -5.39 -4.52 15.76
C ILE A 60 -4.19 -4.69 14.82
N LEU A 61 -4.22 -5.76 14.04
CA LEU A 61 -3.17 -6.09 13.08
C LEU A 61 -3.76 -6.08 11.67
N ARG A 62 -3.06 -5.44 10.72
CA ARG A 62 -3.48 -5.40 9.32
C ARG A 62 -2.30 -5.71 8.41
N HIS A 63 -2.45 -6.74 7.60
CA HIS A 63 -1.52 -7.06 6.51
C HIS A 63 -2.01 -6.35 5.26
N VAL A 64 -1.26 -5.37 4.77
CA VAL A 64 -1.69 -4.50 3.68
C VAL A 64 -0.88 -4.80 2.43
N GLN A 65 -1.58 -5.08 1.33
CA GLN A 65 -0.98 -5.08 0.00
C GLN A 65 -1.40 -3.79 -0.73
N LEU A 66 -0.41 -3.03 -1.18
CA LEU A 66 -0.63 -1.81 -1.91
C LEU A 66 -0.59 -2.10 -3.41
N LYS A 67 -1.58 -1.59 -4.12
CA LYS A 67 -1.64 -1.62 -5.57
C LYS A 67 -1.84 -0.20 -6.07
N SER A 68 -1.20 0.11 -7.18
CA SER A 68 -1.34 1.42 -7.78
C SER A 68 -1.67 1.32 -9.25
N SER A 69 -2.37 2.32 -9.74
CA SER A 69 -2.62 2.54 -11.14
C SER A 69 -2.51 4.02 -11.43
N TYR A 70 -2.60 4.41 -12.68
CA TYR A 70 -2.51 5.81 -13.07
C TYR A 70 -3.60 6.15 -14.07
N ARG A 71 -3.92 7.44 -14.15
CA ARG A 71 -4.92 7.93 -15.08
C ARG A 71 -4.47 7.62 -16.51
N GLY A 72 -5.34 6.96 -17.29
CA GLY A 72 -5.05 6.52 -18.64
C GLY A 72 -4.49 5.10 -18.73
N ALA A 73 -4.26 4.40 -17.62
CA ALA A 73 -3.89 2.99 -17.64
C ALA A 73 -5.03 2.15 -18.22
N LYS A 74 -4.67 1.17 -19.05
CA LYS A 74 -5.65 0.29 -19.69
C LYS A 74 -6.11 -0.85 -18.79
N THR A 75 -5.39 -1.10 -17.70
CA THR A 75 -5.67 -2.21 -16.80
C THR A 75 -6.77 -1.85 -15.83
N GLY A 76 -7.90 -2.54 -15.89
CA GLY A 76 -9.00 -2.40 -14.94
C GLY A 76 -8.98 -3.45 -13.82
N VAL A 77 -7.94 -4.31 -13.79
CA VAL A 77 -7.84 -5.42 -12.84
C VAL A 77 -6.43 -5.47 -12.28
N VAL A 78 -6.30 -5.71 -10.98
CA VAL A 78 -5.01 -5.96 -10.33
C VAL A 78 -4.92 -7.40 -9.88
N LYS A 79 -3.72 -7.96 -9.95
CA LYS A 79 -3.44 -9.29 -9.42
C LYS A 79 -3.10 -9.18 -7.95
N ILE A 80 -3.76 -10.00 -7.14
CA ILE A 80 -3.53 -10.07 -5.70
C ILE A 80 -2.81 -11.37 -5.41
N ASN A 81 -1.73 -11.28 -4.63
CA ASN A 81 -1.00 -12.47 -4.22
C ASN A 81 -1.89 -13.32 -3.31
N ALA A 82 -2.10 -14.59 -3.68
CA ALA A 82 -2.93 -15.51 -2.92
C ALA A 82 -2.45 -15.73 -1.48
N ALA A 83 -1.16 -15.53 -1.21
CA ALA A 83 -0.61 -15.63 0.13
C ALA A 83 -1.23 -14.62 1.10
N LEU A 84 -1.74 -13.49 0.61
CA LEU A 84 -2.43 -12.50 1.44
C LEU A 84 -3.71 -13.09 2.06
N ALA A 85 -4.41 -13.95 1.33
CA ALA A 85 -5.63 -14.58 1.82
C ALA A 85 -5.40 -15.48 3.04
N ARG A 86 -4.16 -15.93 3.25
CA ARG A 86 -3.76 -16.75 4.39
C ARG A 86 -3.32 -15.93 5.60
N LYS A 87 -3.21 -14.60 5.44
CA LYS A 87 -2.79 -13.72 6.52
C LYS A 87 -4.01 -13.26 7.33
N PRO A 88 -3.90 -13.19 8.66
CA PRO A 88 -4.98 -12.61 9.45
C PRO A 88 -5.13 -11.12 9.09
N SER A 89 -6.35 -10.69 8.89
CA SER A 89 -6.66 -9.29 8.60
C SER A 89 -5.94 -8.74 7.36
N GLY A 90 -5.86 -9.54 6.30
CA GLY A 90 -5.32 -9.11 5.02
C GLY A 90 -6.24 -8.09 4.35
N CYS A 91 -5.66 -7.05 3.76
CA CYS A 91 -6.42 -6.07 2.99
C CYS A 91 -5.60 -5.57 1.80
N VAL A 92 -6.32 -5.11 0.77
CA VAL A 92 -5.72 -4.53 -0.43
C VAL A 92 -6.14 -3.08 -0.51
N VAL A 93 -5.16 -2.20 -0.72
CA VAL A 93 -5.41 -0.79 -0.97
C VAL A 93 -4.98 -0.49 -2.40
N TRP A 94 -5.92 -0.05 -3.22
CA TRP A 94 -5.66 0.27 -4.63
C TRP A 94 -5.78 1.78 -4.81
N VAL A 95 -4.67 2.40 -5.14
CA VAL A 95 -4.58 3.86 -5.27
C VAL A 95 -4.37 4.23 -6.73
N PHE A 96 -5.07 5.26 -7.17
CA PHE A 96 -4.93 5.83 -8.50
C PHE A 96 -4.17 7.15 -8.44
N PHE A 97 -3.16 7.26 -9.27
CA PHE A 97 -2.40 8.50 -9.45
C PHE A 97 -3.03 9.44 -10.48
#